data_2e2a23d88819873865fcd3211e70e796
#
_entry.id   2e2a23d88819873865fcd3211e70e796
#
_cell.length_a   1.000
_cell.length_b   1.000
_cell.length_c   1.000
_cell.angle_alpha   90.00
_cell.angle_beta   90.00
_cell.angle_gamma   90.00
#
_symmetry.space_group_name_H-M   'P 1'
#
loop_
_entity.id
_entity.type
_entity.pdbx_description
1 polymer ?
#
loop_
_entity_poly.entity_id
_entity_poly.type
_entity_poly.pdbx_seq_one_letter_code
_entity_poly.pdbx_strand_id
1 'polypeptide(L)'
;MTIMKELKGTKTEKNLQEAFAGESQARNKYTYWASKAKKDGYVQIAAIFEETANNEKEHAKMWFKLLEGGAIKSTPENLEAAANGENFEWTDM
;
A
#
# COMPACT_ATOMS: atom_id res chain seq x y z
N MET A 1 7.94 4.07 -20.21
CA MET A 1 7.42 2.78 -20.50
C MET A 1 5.98 2.83 -20.98
N THR A 2 5.68 2.11 -22.05
CA THR A 2 4.40 2.18 -22.74
C THR A 2 3.22 1.65 -21.93
N ILE A 3 3.43 0.63 -21.08
CA ILE A 3 2.37 0.02 -20.28
C ILE A 3 1.66 1.05 -19.40
N MET A 4 2.43 1.90 -18.73
CA MET A 4 1.88 2.93 -17.85
C MET A 4 1.05 3.95 -18.63
N LYS A 5 1.56 4.32 -19.80
CA LYS A 5 0.86 5.25 -20.69
C LYS A 5 -0.43 4.64 -21.21
N GLU A 6 -0.42 3.34 -21.49
CA GLU A 6 -1.59 2.62 -21.96
C GLU A 6 -2.65 2.45 -20.87
N LEU A 7 -2.23 2.33 -19.62
CA LEU A 7 -3.14 2.16 -18.48
C LEU A 7 -3.77 3.46 -18.00
N LYS A 8 -3.10 4.59 -18.23
CA LYS A 8 -3.53 5.87 -17.71
C LYS A 8 -4.93 6.24 -18.18
N GLY A 9 -5.81 6.55 -17.25
CA GLY A 9 -7.19 6.90 -17.53
C GLY A 9 -8.07 5.72 -17.84
N THR A 10 -7.56 4.50 -17.81
CA THR A 10 -8.32 3.31 -18.13
C THR A 10 -9.03 2.72 -16.92
N LYS A 11 -9.99 1.86 -17.19
CA LYS A 11 -10.67 1.08 -16.16
C LYS A 11 -9.68 0.19 -15.41
N THR A 12 -8.67 -0.32 -16.10
CA THR A 12 -7.62 -1.15 -15.48
C THR A 12 -6.83 -0.36 -14.46
N GLU A 13 -6.48 0.88 -14.76
CA GLU A 13 -5.78 1.74 -13.81
C GLU A 13 -6.64 1.96 -12.56
N LYS A 14 -7.91 2.25 -12.75
CA LYS A 14 -8.84 2.43 -11.63
C LYS A 14 -8.92 1.18 -10.78
N ASN A 15 -9.00 0.01 -11.41
CA ASN A 15 -9.05 -1.26 -10.69
C ASN A 15 -7.76 -1.51 -9.90
N LEU A 16 -6.60 -1.16 -10.47
CA LEU A 16 -5.33 -1.28 -9.76
C LEU A 16 -5.27 -0.36 -8.55
N GLN A 17 -5.79 0.86 -8.67
CA GLN A 17 -5.85 1.79 -7.54
C GLN A 17 -6.74 1.26 -6.43
N GLU A 18 -7.89 0.69 -6.78
CA GLU A 18 -8.79 0.08 -5.80
C GLU A 18 -8.17 -1.13 -5.14
N ALA A 19 -7.47 -1.97 -5.90
CA ALA A 19 -6.77 -3.13 -5.37
C ALA A 19 -5.67 -2.71 -4.40
N PHE A 20 -4.89 -1.70 -4.77
CA PHE A 20 -3.84 -1.18 -3.90
C PHE A 20 -4.42 -0.64 -2.59
N ALA A 21 -5.50 0.13 -2.68
CA ALA A 21 -6.15 0.70 -1.49
C ALA A 21 -6.71 -0.40 -0.58
N GLY A 22 -7.38 -1.41 -1.17
CA GLY A 22 -7.95 -2.52 -0.42
C GLY A 22 -6.89 -3.35 0.29
N GLU A 23 -5.81 -3.71 -0.42
CA GLU A 23 -4.72 -4.49 0.15
C GLU A 23 -4.00 -3.71 1.25
N SER A 24 -3.83 -2.40 1.05
CA SER A 24 -3.18 -1.55 2.05
C SER A 24 -4.01 -1.46 3.33
N GLN A 25 -5.33 -1.32 3.22
CA GLN A 25 -6.23 -1.31 4.37
C GLN A 25 -6.19 -2.65 5.09
N ALA A 26 -6.24 -3.75 4.35
CA ALA A 26 -6.19 -5.09 4.93
C ALA A 26 -4.87 -5.29 5.69
N ARG A 27 -3.75 -4.90 5.10
CA ARG A 27 -2.45 -5.01 5.75
C ARG A 27 -2.44 -4.29 7.10
N ASN A 28 -2.98 -3.07 7.14
CA ASN A 28 -3.00 -2.29 8.39
C ASN A 28 -3.89 -2.96 9.44
N LYS A 29 -5.05 -3.45 9.05
CA LYS A 29 -5.95 -4.16 9.97
C LYS A 29 -5.26 -5.39 10.57
N TYR A 30 -4.63 -6.20 9.74
CA TYR A 30 -3.93 -7.39 10.23
C TYR A 30 -2.77 -7.04 11.14
N THR A 31 -2.06 -5.96 10.87
CA THR A 31 -0.98 -5.49 11.74
C THR A 31 -1.53 -5.10 13.11
N TYR A 32 -2.66 -4.38 13.16
CA TYR A 32 -3.28 -3.98 14.42
C TYR A 32 -3.81 -5.19 15.18
N TRP A 33 -4.45 -6.12 14.48
CA TRP A 33 -4.95 -7.36 15.09
C TRP A 33 -3.83 -8.21 15.65
N ALA A 34 -2.70 -8.30 14.95
CA ALA A 34 -1.53 -9.02 15.42
C ALA A 34 -1.01 -8.41 16.73
N SER A 35 -0.94 -7.10 16.79
CA SER A 35 -0.50 -6.39 17.99
C SER A 35 -1.39 -6.69 19.18
N LYS A 36 -2.70 -6.65 18.98
CA LYS A 36 -3.67 -6.95 20.03
C LYS A 36 -3.59 -8.40 20.49
N ALA A 37 -3.51 -9.32 19.55
CA ALA A 37 -3.41 -10.75 19.86
C ALA A 37 -2.15 -11.05 20.68
N LYS A 38 -1.05 -10.38 20.35
CA LYS A 38 0.22 -10.53 21.07
C LYS A 38 0.09 -10.05 22.53
N LYS A 39 -0.53 -8.90 22.71
CA LYS A 39 -0.79 -8.35 24.05
C LYS A 39 -1.66 -9.26 24.89
N ASP A 40 -2.61 -9.92 24.25
CA ASP A 40 -3.55 -10.81 24.93
C ASP A 40 -2.96 -12.22 25.14
N GLY A 41 -1.76 -12.48 24.66
CA GLY A 41 -1.07 -13.75 24.86
C GLY A 41 -1.34 -14.80 23.79
N TYR A 42 -2.03 -14.45 22.71
CA TYR A 42 -2.32 -15.37 21.61
C TYR A 42 -1.20 -15.33 20.58
N VAL A 43 -0.05 -15.93 20.94
CA VAL A 43 1.18 -15.82 20.15
C VAL A 43 1.03 -16.43 18.76
N GLN A 44 0.39 -17.59 18.65
CA GLN A 44 0.23 -18.26 17.36
C GLN A 44 -0.72 -17.48 16.44
N ILE A 45 -1.79 -16.95 17.01
CA ILE A 45 -2.73 -16.13 16.25
C ILE A 45 -2.05 -14.83 15.79
N ALA A 46 -1.25 -14.22 16.66
CA ALA A 46 -0.50 -13.03 16.29
C ALA A 46 0.45 -13.31 15.12
N ALA A 47 1.13 -14.46 15.14
CA ALA A 47 2.04 -14.84 14.06
C ALA A 47 1.29 -15.00 12.72
N ILE A 48 0.10 -15.60 12.76
CA ILE A 48 -0.73 -15.76 11.55
C ILE A 48 -1.14 -14.38 11.00
N PHE A 49 -1.56 -13.48 11.87
CA PHE A 49 -1.93 -12.12 11.46
C PHE A 49 -0.74 -11.36 10.87
N GLU A 50 0.44 -11.50 11.46
CA GLU A 50 1.66 -10.86 10.95
C GLU A 50 2.03 -11.39 9.57
N GLU A 51 1.95 -12.71 9.39
CA GLU A 51 2.23 -13.32 8.10
C GLU A 51 1.25 -12.83 7.04
N THR A 52 -0.02 -12.77 7.39
CA THR A 52 -1.05 -12.27 6.47
C THR A 52 -0.81 -10.80 6.14
N ALA A 53 -0.44 -9.98 7.12
CA ALA A 53 -0.10 -8.57 6.88
C ALA A 53 1.07 -8.43 5.92
N ASN A 54 2.10 -9.28 6.06
CA ASN A 54 3.25 -9.24 5.17
C ASN A 54 2.88 -9.64 3.76
N ASN A 55 2.00 -10.63 3.60
CA ASN A 55 1.52 -11.03 2.27
C ASN A 55 0.73 -9.91 1.61
N GLU A 56 -0.15 -9.24 2.37
CA GLU A 56 -0.91 -8.10 1.86
C GLU A 56 0.01 -6.94 1.47
N LYS A 57 1.07 -6.71 2.24
CA LYS A 57 2.08 -5.70 1.93
C LYS A 57 2.75 -5.97 0.60
N GLU A 58 3.11 -7.22 0.32
CA GLU A 58 3.76 -7.59 -0.94
C GLU A 58 2.79 -7.45 -2.11
N HIS A 59 1.53 -7.81 -1.94
CA HIS A 59 0.51 -7.60 -2.96
C HIS A 59 0.33 -6.12 -3.26
N ALA A 60 0.20 -5.30 -2.23
CA ALA A 60 0.06 -3.86 -2.39
C ALA A 60 1.28 -3.26 -3.11
N LYS A 61 2.47 -3.75 -2.80
CA LYS A 61 3.70 -3.29 -3.46
C LYS A 61 3.68 -3.60 -4.95
N MET A 62 3.19 -4.77 -5.34
CA MET A 62 3.05 -5.14 -6.76
C MET A 62 2.12 -4.17 -7.47
N TRP A 63 0.95 -3.88 -6.91
CA TRP A 63 0.00 -2.94 -7.50
C TRP A 63 0.60 -1.54 -7.58
N PHE A 64 1.29 -1.12 -6.52
CA PHE A 64 1.94 0.18 -6.48
C PHE A 64 3.00 0.33 -7.59
N LYS A 65 3.83 -0.70 -7.78
CA LYS A 65 4.83 -0.69 -8.86
C LYS A 65 4.18 -0.52 -10.23
N LEU A 66 3.08 -1.23 -10.46
CA LEU A 66 2.37 -1.12 -11.74
C LEU A 66 1.81 0.29 -11.94
N LEU A 67 1.26 0.88 -10.88
CA LEU A 67 0.74 2.25 -10.94
C LEU A 67 1.86 3.28 -11.14
N GLU A 68 3.08 2.98 -10.68
CA GLU A 68 4.23 3.87 -10.82
C GLU A 68 5.00 3.67 -12.13
N GLY A 69 4.51 2.81 -13.01
CA GLY A 69 5.13 2.60 -14.32
C GLY A 69 6.07 1.41 -14.38
N GLY A 70 5.96 0.49 -13.43
CA GLY A 70 6.71 -0.76 -13.42
C GLY A 70 7.78 -0.84 -12.34
N ALA A 71 8.09 0.25 -11.66
CA ALA A 71 9.08 0.26 -10.59
C ALA A 71 8.80 1.41 -9.62
N ILE A 72 9.26 1.24 -8.39
CA ILE A 72 9.20 2.32 -7.41
C ILE A 72 10.23 3.38 -7.84
N LYS A 73 9.83 4.64 -7.76
CA LYS A 73 10.67 5.75 -8.23
C LYS A 73 11.83 6.01 -7.29
N SER A 74 12.72 6.89 -7.70
CA SER A 74 13.92 7.23 -6.94
C SER A 74 13.58 7.90 -5.61
N THR A 75 14.52 7.89 -4.68
CA THR A 75 14.32 8.54 -3.39
C THR A 75 14.02 10.03 -3.52
N PRO A 76 14.73 10.82 -4.35
CA PRO A 76 14.36 12.21 -4.53
C PRO A 76 12.93 12.41 -5.02
N GLU A 77 12.50 11.62 -5.99
CA GLU A 77 11.13 11.69 -6.50
C GLU A 77 10.10 11.31 -5.42
N ASN A 78 10.42 10.30 -4.63
CA ASN A 78 9.53 9.86 -3.55
C ASN A 78 9.44 10.89 -2.43
N LEU A 79 10.56 11.56 -2.12
CA LEU A 79 10.57 12.63 -1.14
C LEU A 79 9.71 13.81 -1.58
N GLU A 80 9.78 14.16 -2.85
CA GLU A 80 8.95 15.23 -3.39
C GLU A 80 7.47 14.87 -3.33
N ALA A 81 7.13 13.63 -3.70
CA ALA A 81 5.75 13.16 -3.64
C ALA A 81 5.22 13.17 -2.21
N ALA A 82 6.04 12.73 -1.26
CA ALA A 82 5.65 12.73 0.16
C ALA A 82 5.44 14.15 0.67
N ALA A 83 6.34 15.08 0.31
CA ALA A 83 6.22 16.47 0.72
C ALA A 83 4.94 17.11 0.15
N ASN A 84 4.63 16.82 -1.10
CA ASN A 84 3.42 17.33 -1.74
C ASN A 84 2.16 16.77 -1.07
N GLY A 85 2.18 15.51 -0.69
CA GLY A 85 1.09 14.88 0.03
C GLY A 85 0.86 15.52 1.40
N GLU A 86 1.95 15.76 2.13
CA GLU A 86 1.88 16.42 3.43
C GLU A 86 1.34 17.84 3.31
N ASN A 87 1.81 18.58 2.33
CA ASN A 87 1.34 19.94 2.09
C ASN A 87 -0.15 19.96 1.78
N PHE A 88 -0.62 18.99 1.01
CA PHE A 88 -2.04 18.88 0.70
C PHE A 88 -2.87 18.63 1.96
N GLU A 89 -2.41 17.72 2.81
CA GLU A 89 -3.10 17.42 4.06
C GLU A 89 -3.16 18.64 4.98
N TRP A 90 -2.05 19.38 5.08
CA TRP A 90 -2.01 20.61 5.86
C TRP A 90 -3.02 21.65 5.37
N THR A 91 -3.11 21.79 4.05
CA THR A 91 -4.02 22.76 3.44
C THR A 91 -5.49 22.39 3.68
N ASP A 92 -5.77 21.10 3.69
CA ASP A 92 -7.12 20.57 3.80
C ASP A 92 -7.64 20.61 5.23
N MET A 93 -6.76 20.78 6.18
CA MET A 93 -7.11 20.92 7.58
C MET A 93 -7.39 22.36 7.95
#